data_7302c345ad1443423de435e9cd1d987e
#
_entry.id   7302c345ad1443423de435e9cd1d987e
#
_cell.length_a   1.000
_cell.length_b   1.000
_cell.length_c   1.000
_cell.angle_alpha   90.00
_cell.angle_beta   90.00
_cell.angle_gamma   90.00
#
_symmetry.space_group_name_H-M   'P 1'
#
loop_
_entity.id
_entity.type
_entity.pdbx_description
1 polymer ?
#
loop_
_entity_poly.entity_id
_entity_poly.type
_entity_poly.pdbx_seq_one_letter_code
_entity_poly.pdbx_strand_id
1 'polypeptide(L)'
;VELCNHYFGENHMDRRSIIKRAGMAGVLAAGVAPAVHAQAAIRWRLASSFPKSLDTIYGGAEVFSKAVKAMSGGKFEISVHAGGELMPPFGVLDGVQAGTVEMCHTVPYYFYGKNPAFALGSAIPFGFNARQMNAWMMHGNGRKLMNEFYSNYNAVSFAGGNTGTQMGGWYRKEIKTPADFKGLKMRLGGGLVGEVMQKMGAVPQSIPGGEV
;
A
#
# COMPACT_ATOMS: atom_id res chain seq x y z
N VAL A 1 -91.47 -34.99 -11.68
CA VAL A 1 -90.39 -35.08 -10.65
C VAL A 1 -89.23 -34.22 -11.14
N GLU A 2 -89.23 -33.02 -10.87
CA GLU A 2 -88.55 -32.14 -9.89
C GLU A 2 -87.04 -32.26 -9.93
N LEU A 3 -86.47 -30.95 -9.92
CA LEU A 3 -85.14 -30.46 -9.49
C LEU A 3 -84.06 -30.53 -10.56
N CYS A 4 -83.61 -29.40 -11.05
CA CYS A 4 -82.69 -28.43 -10.44
C CYS A 4 -82.57 -27.17 -11.27
N ASN A 5 -83.12 -26.14 -10.76
CA ASN A 5 -82.70 -24.77 -11.04
C ASN A 5 -81.65 -24.45 -9.96
N HIS A 6 -80.49 -24.03 -10.34
CA HIS A 6 -79.73 -22.94 -9.62
C HIS A 6 -78.29 -22.85 -10.05
N TYR A 7 -77.89 -21.64 -10.24
CA TYR A 7 -76.58 -20.99 -10.19
C TYR A 7 -75.86 -20.73 -11.52
N PHE A 8 -76.34 -19.66 -12.17
CA PHE A 8 -75.43 -18.76 -12.84
C PHE A 8 -75.56 -17.39 -12.17
N GLY A 9 -74.75 -17.18 -11.14
CA GLY A 9 -74.50 -15.85 -10.58
C GLY A 9 -73.51 -15.14 -11.48
N GLU A 10 -73.97 -14.14 -12.24
CA GLU A 10 -73.10 -13.23 -12.99
C GLU A 10 -72.31 -12.37 -11.96
N ASN A 11 -71.05 -12.74 -11.78
CA ASN A 11 -70.09 -11.87 -11.10
C ASN A 11 -69.77 -10.72 -12.03
N HIS A 12 -70.54 -9.62 -11.98
CA HIS A 12 -70.17 -8.34 -12.50
C HIS A 12 -68.95 -7.84 -11.70
N MET A 13 -67.73 -8.14 -12.20
CA MET A 13 -66.53 -7.51 -11.66
C MET A 13 -66.49 -6.05 -12.06
N ASP A 14 -66.74 -5.18 -11.08
CA ASP A 14 -66.72 -3.74 -11.25
C ASP A 14 -65.31 -3.28 -11.68
N ARG A 15 -65.23 -2.54 -12.80
CA ARG A 15 -63.99 -2.00 -13.36
C ARG A 15 -63.15 -1.26 -12.33
N ARG A 16 -63.78 -0.64 -11.33
CA ARG A 16 -63.11 0.05 -10.23
C ARG A 16 -62.36 -0.92 -9.28
N SER A 17 -62.85 -2.12 -9.08
CA SER A 17 -62.20 -3.15 -8.24
C SER A 17 -60.97 -3.73 -8.91
N ILE A 18 -60.94 -3.83 -10.24
CA ILE A 18 -59.77 -4.29 -11.02
C ILE A 18 -58.68 -3.24 -10.97
N ILE A 19 -58.99 -1.96 -11.12
CA ILE A 19 -58.02 -0.88 -11.07
C ILE A 19 -57.42 -0.76 -9.67
N LYS A 20 -58.17 -0.89 -8.60
CA LYS A 20 -57.66 -0.86 -7.22
C LYS A 20 -56.71 -2.06 -6.94
N ARG A 21 -57.06 -3.26 -7.43
CA ARG A 21 -56.20 -4.45 -7.26
C ARG A 21 -54.93 -4.36 -8.09
N ALA A 22 -54.99 -3.83 -9.32
CA ALA A 22 -53.82 -3.59 -10.16
C ALA A 22 -52.91 -2.53 -9.56
N GLY A 23 -53.46 -1.45 -8.97
CA GLY A 23 -52.70 -0.42 -8.29
C GLY A 23 -51.97 -0.94 -7.05
N MET A 24 -52.60 -1.78 -6.23
CA MET A 24 -51.92 -2.39 -5.06
C MET A 24 -50.85 -3.43 -5.46
N ALA A 25 -51.06 -4.19 -6.51
CA ALA A 25 -50.05 -5.10 -7.03
C ALA A 25 -48.82 -4.35 -7.60
N GLY A 26 -49.04 -3.22 -8.26
CA GLY A 26 -47.97 -2.34 -8.74
C GLY A 26 -47.12 -1.73 -7.64
N VAL A 27 -47.74 -1.34 -6.53
CA VAL A 27 -47.04 -0.74 -5.37
C VAL A 27 -46.23 -1.82 -4.62
N LEU A 28 -46.73 -3.05 -4.53
CA LEU A 28 -45.96 -4.15 -3.94
C LEU A 28 -44.82 -4.63 -4.81
N ALA A 29 -44.92 -4.55 -6.15
CA ALA A 29 -43.85 -4.89 -7.06
C ALA A 29 -42.72 -3.82 -7.09
N ALA A 30 -43.05 -2.55 -6.84
CA ALA A 30 -42.04 -1.49 -6.75
C ALA A 30 -41.23 -1.55 -5.44
N GLY A 31 -41.71 -2.23 -4.40
CA GLY A 31 -41.04 -2.36 -3.10
C GLY A 31 -40.02 -3.50 -3.01
N VAL A 32 -39.89 -4.36 -4.03
CA VAL A 32 -38.98 -5.50 -4.05
C VAL A 32 -37.94 -5.34 -5.16
N ALA A 33 -37.49 -4.11 -5.43
CA ALA A 33 -36.23 -3.95 -6.12
C ALA A 33 -35.15 -4.56 -5.22
N PRO A 34 -34.37 -5.58 -5.67
CA PRO A 34 -33.26 -6.06 -4.87
C PRO A 34 -32.38 -4.85 -4.57
N ALA A 35 -32.25 -4.51 -3.28
CA ALA A 35 -31.24 -3.56 -2.87
C ALA A 35 -29.91 -4.16 -3.32
N VAL A 36 -29.40 -3.70 -4.46
CA VAL A 36 -28.03 -3.99 -4.86
C VAL A 36 -27.19 -3.29 -3.77
N HIS A 37 -26.85 -4.03 -2.74
CA HIS A 37 -25.82 -3.62 -1.80
C HIS A 37 -24.54 -3.49 -2.63
N ALA A 38 -24.32 -2.31 -3.18
CA ALA A 38 -23.02 -1.96 -3.71
C ALA A 38 -22.05 -2.19 -2.55
N GLN A 39 -21.28 -3.26 -2.63
CA GLN A 39 -20.27 -3.58 -1.64
C GLN A 39 -19.40 -2.34 -1.49
N ALA A 40 -19.35 -1.77 -0.28
CA ALA A 40 -18.62 -0.53 -0.04
C ALA A 40 -17.19 -0.69 -0.56
N ALA A 41 -16.76 0.23 -1.43
CA ALA A 41 -15.41 0.20 -1.97
C ALA A 41 -14.41 0.35 -0.82
N ILE A 42 -13.44 -0.54 -0.77
CA ILE A 42 -12.31 -0.43 0.16
C ILE A 42 -11.43 0.72 -0.33
N ARG A 43 -11.09 1.64 0.56
CA ARG A 43 -10.22 2.78 0.26
C ARG A 43 -9.09 2.83 1.25
N TRP A 44 -7.86 2.69 0.74
CA TRP A 44 -6.65 2.78 1.53
C TRP A 44 -5.81 3.97 1.11
N ARG A 45 -5.04 4.50 2.06
CA ARG A 45 -4.02 5.52 1.83
C ARG A 45 -2.65 4.87 1.95
N LEU A 46 -1.83 5.09 0.94
CA LEU A 46 -0.44 4.66 0.91
C LEU A 46 0.45 5.90 1.11
N ALA A 47 1.14 5.96 2.24
CA ALA A 47 2.14 6.99 2.51
C ALA A 47 3.51 6.53 1.99
N SER A 48 4.07 7.24 1.02
CA SER A 48 5.42 6.95 0.52
C SER A 48 6.47 7.75 1.27
N SER A 49 7.66 7.18 1.46
CA SER A 49 8.86 7.91 1.90
C SER A 49 9.52 8.67 0.76
N PHE A 50 9.06 8.51 -0.48
CA PHE A 50 9.71 9.02 -1.69
C PHE A 50 8.93 10.16 -2.31
N PRO A 51 9.60 11.17 -2.90
CA PRO A 51 8.96 12.23 -3.66
C PRO A 51 8.56 11.74 -5.06
N LYS A 52 7.62 12.43 -5.69
CA LYS A 52 7.18 12.15 -7.07
C LYS A 52 8.30 12.27 -8.09
N SER A 53 9.33 13.08 -7.81
CA SER A 53 10.50 13.24 -8.69
C SER A 53 11.36 11.97 -8.82
N LEU A 54 11.26 11.03 -7.88
CA LEU A 54 11.87 9.71 -7.98
C LEU A 54 10.88 8.73 -8.65
N ASP A 55 10.57 8.98 -9.93
CA ASP A 55 9.54 8.31 -10.71
C ASP A 55 9.70 6.77 -10.76
N THR A 56 10.93 6.27 -10.85
CA THR A 56 11.23 4.83 -10.87
C THR A 56 10.87 4.11 -9.57
N ILE A 57 10.98 4.80 -8.43
CA ILE A 57 10.64 4.24 -7.11
C ILE A 57 9.18 4.56 -6.79
N TYR A 58 8.83 5.86 -6.77
CA TYR A 58 7.47 6.31 -6.46
C TYR A 58 6.44 5.76 -7.45
N GLY A 59 6.76 5.74 -8.74
CA GLY A 59 5.90 5.19 -9.78
C GLY A 59 5.58 3.71 -9.59
N GLY A 60 6.43 2.95 -8.92
CA GLY A 60 6.12 1.56 -8.53
C GLY A 60 4.88 1.45 -7.65
N ALA A 61 4.72 2.37 -6.69
CA ALA A 61 3.53 2.44 -5.85
C ALA A 61 2.27 2.84 -6.64
N GLU A 62 2.41 3.73 -7.63
CA GLU A 62 1.30 4.11 -8.51
C GLU A 62 0.87 2.95 -9.41
N VAL A 63 1.82 2.21 -9.99
CA VAL A 63 1.54 1.00 -10.79
C VAL A 63 0.81 -0.03 -9.94
N PHE A 64 1.28 -0.27 -8.72
CA PHE A 64 0.62 -1.16 -7.78
C PHE A 64 -0.84 -0.74 -7.49
N SER A 65 -1.06 0.53 -7.17
CA SER A 65 -2.40 1.09 -6.93
C SER A 65 -3.33 0.88 -8.13
N LYS A 66 -2.86 1.19 -9.35
CA LYS A 66 -3.62 1.00 -10.59
C LYS A 66 -3.96 -0.48 -10.82
N ALA A 67 -3.01 -1.38 -10.58
CA ALA A 67 -3.21 -2.82 -10.72
C ALA A 67 -4.27 -3.35 -9.73
N VAL A 68 -4.22 -2.96 -8.47
CA VAL A 68 -5.19 -3.34 -7.44
C VAL A 68 -6.59 -2.86 -7.82
N LYS A 69 -6.72 -1.60 -8.27
CA LYS A 69 -8.00 -1.05 -8.74
C LYS A 69 -8.55 -1.83 -9.93
N ALA A 70 -7.71 -2.14 -10.91
CA ALA A 70 -8.12 -2.90 -12.10
C ALA A 70 -8.54 -4.33 -11.74
N MET A 71 -7.74 -5.05 -10.95
CA MET A 71 -8.04 -6.43 -10.55
C MET A 71 -9.30 -6.54 -9.68
N SER A 72 -9.61 -5.52 -8.89
CA SER A 72 -10.81 -5.48 -8.04
C SER A 72 -12.06 -4.95 -8.74
N GLY A 73 -11.97 -4.56 -10.02
CA GLY A 73 -13.07 -3.89 -10.72
C GLY A 73 -13.48 -2.57 -10.06
N GLY A 74 -12.52 -1.83 -9.48
CA GLY A 74 -12.75 -0.57 -8.78
C GLY A 74 -13.25 -0.72 -7.34
N LYS A 75 -13.38 -1.94 -6.82
CA LYS A 75 -13.86 -2.18 -5.45
C LYS A 75 -12.79 -1.96 -4.39
N PHE A 76 -11.53 -1.90 -4.77
CA PHE A 76 -10.43 -1.56 -3.89
C PHE A 76 -9.59 -0.45 -4.55
N GLU A 77 -9.54 0.69 -3.91
CA GLU A 77 -8.79 1.85 -4.36
C GLU A 77 -7.72 2.21 -3.33
N ILE A 78 -6.51 2.46 -3.82
CA ILE A 78 -5.39 2.91 -2.99
C ILE A 78 -4.97 4.29 -3.48
N SER A 79 -5.06 5.32 -2.64
CA SER A 79 -4.52 6.65 -2.93
C SER A 79 -3.05 6.69 -2.53
N VAL A 80 -2.16 7.04 -3.48
CA VAL A 80 -0.72 7.14 -3.24
C VAL A 80 -0.36 8.58 -2.93
N HIS A 81 0.35 8.78 -1.81
CA HIS A 81 0.79 10.08 -1.32
C HIS A 81 2.30 10.12 -1.24
N ALA A 82 2.90 11.17 -1.77
CA ALA A 82 4.36 11.34 -1.75
C ALA A 82 4.89 11.64 -0.34
N GLY A 83 6.19 11.46 -0.18
CA GLY A 83 6.87 11.79 1.07
C GLY A 83 6.62 13.24 1.49
N GLY A 84 6.18 13.44 2.71
CA GLY A 84 5.83 14.75 3.25
C GLY A 84 4.37 15.18 3.05
N GLU A 85 3.56 14.52 2.19
CA GLU A 85 2.16 14.90 1.97
C GLU A 85 1.25 14.56 3.17
N LEU A 86 1.39 13.38 3.75
CA LEU A 86 0.60 12.96 4.90
C LEU A 86 1.37 13.00 6.20
N MET A 87 2.66 12.69 6.14
CA MET A 87 3.55 12.62 7.30
C MET A 87 5.01 12.70 6.84
N PRO A 88 5.97 12.97 7.77
CA PRO A 88 7.38 12.95 7.43
C PRO A 88 7.81 11.62 6.80
N PRO A 89 8.73 11.62 5.82
CA PRO A 89 9.15 10.41 5.09
C PRO A 89 9.65 9.27 5.98
N PHE A 90 10.29 9.58 7.10
CA PHE A 90 10.76 8.60 8.08
C PHE A 90 9.70 8.19 9.12
N GLY A 91 8.53 8.81 9.10
CA GLY A 91 7.42 8.51 10.01
C GLY A 91 6.38 7.55 9.45
N VAL A 92 6.52 7.09 8.20
CA VAL A 92 5.47 6.31 7.52
C VAL A 92 5.20 4.94 8.18
N LEU A 93 6.21 4.32 8.78
CA LEU A 93 6.02 3.09 9.55
C LEU A 93 5.22 3.35 10.83
N ASP A 94 5.50 4.46 11.52
CA ASP A 94 4.75 4.86 12.70
C ASP A 94 3.28 5.13 12.37
N GLY A 95 3.04 5.72 11.20
CA GLY A 95 1.69 5.91 10.68
C GLY A 95 0.92 4.62 10.47
N VAL A 96 1.56 3.58 9.93
CA VAL A 96 0.96 2.24 9.79
C VAL A 96 0.74 1.59 11.16
N GLN A 97 1.74 1.64 12.05
CA GLN A 97 1.61 1.08 13.40
C GLN A 97 0.43 1.67 14.19
N ALA A 98 0.25 2.99 14.06
CA ALA A 98 -0.83 3.71 14.73
C ALA A 98 -2.18 3.60 14.00
N GLY A 99 -2.23 2.97 12.82
CA GLY A 99 -3.45 2.91 12.01
C GLY A 99 -3.86 4.25 11.40
N THR A 100 -2.95 5.25 11.37
CA THR A 100 -3.20 6.55 10.76
C THR A 100 -3.28 6.45 9.24
N VAL A 101 -2.54 5.53 8.66
CA VAL A 101 -2.61 5.13 7.25
C VAL A 101 -2.61 3.60 7.16
N GLU A 102 -3.23 3.09 6.12
CA GLU A 102 -3.43 1.66 5.94
C GLU A 102 -2.17 0.95 5.43
N MET A 103 -1.31 1.67 4.71
CA MET A 103 -0.04 1.13 4.20
C MET A 103 1.00 2.21 3.94
N CYS A 104 2.26 1.79 3.86
CA CYS A 104 3.35 2.66 3.47
C CYS A 104 4.24 2.03 2.38
N HIS A 105 4.91 2.88 1.62
CA HIS A 105 5.94 2.51 0.65
C HIS A 105 7.26 3.15 1.06
N THR A 106 8.21 2.32 1.50
CA THR A 106 9.44 2.79 2.15
C THR A 106 10.57 1.78 1.99
N VAL A 107 11.74 2.10 2.53
CA VAL A 107 12.85 1.15 2.66
C VAL A 107 13.11 0.86 4.14
N PRO A 108 13.30 -0.41 4.52
CA PRO A 108 13.40 -0.80 5.91
C PRO A 108 14.55 -0.12 6.68
N TYR A 109 15.71 0.10 6.08
CA TYR A 109 16.84 0.69 6.79
C TYR A 109 16.59 2.13 7.27
N TYR A 110 15.56 2.82 6.81
CA TYR A 110 15.15 4.12 7.37
C TYR A 110 14.76 4.02 8.84
N PHE A 111 14.40 2.85 9.29
CA PHE A 111 13.99 2.56 10.68
C PHE A 111 15.08 1.87 11.50
N TYR A 112 16.33 1.89 11.00
CA TYR A 112 17.49 1.31 11.69
C TYR A 112 17.63 1.81 13.14
N GLY A 113 17.36 3.08 13.38
CA GLY A 113 17.38 3.67 14.71
C GLY A 113 16.35 3.08 15.69
N LYS A 114 15.27 2.46 15.19
CA LYS A 114 14.31 1.73 16.03
C LYS A 114 14.82 0.33 16.37
N ASN A 115 15.36 -0.36 15.36
CA ASN A 115 15.94 -1.69 15.52
C ASN A 115 16.90 -1.98 14.34
N PRO A 116 18.17 -2.36 14.61
CA PRO A 116 19.12 -2.68 13.55
C PRO A 116 18.67 -3.78 12.59
N ALA A 117 17.79 -4.69 13.00
CA ALA A 117 17.28 -5.75 12.15
C ALA A 117 16.49 -5.24 10.92
N PHE A 118 16.01 -3.99 10.93
CA PHE A 118 15.43 -3.39 9.73
C PHE A 118 16.40 -3.35 8.54
N ALA A 119 17.71 -3.26 8.77
CA ALA A 119 18.71 -3.28 7.70
C ALA A 119 18.69 -4.59 6.89
N LEU A 120 18.31 -5.71 7.50
CA LEU A 120 18.28 -7.02 6.86
C LEU A 120 17.31 -7.09 5.66
N GLY A 121 16.27 -6.25 5.68
CA GLY A 121 15.29 -6.18 4.59
C GLY A 121 15.72 -5.37 3.37
N SER A 122 16.88 -4.70 3.39
CA SER A 122 17.28 -3.81 2.30
C SER A 122 18.78 -3.82 2.00
N ALA A 123 19.56 -3.02 2.71
CA ALA A 123 20.94 -2.70 2.32
C ALA A 123 21.94 -3.10 3.40
N ILE A 124 22.60 -4.23 3.17
CA ILE A 124 23.75 -4.66 3.98
C ILE A 124 25.01 -4.52 3.13
N PRO A 125 26.03 -3.76 3.58
CA PRO A 125 27.31 -3.70 2.88
C PRO A 125 27.87 -5.10 2.63
N PHE A 126 28.25 -5.39 1.38
CA PHE A 126 28.73 -6.72 0.93
C PHE A 126 27.70 -7.86 1.09
N GLY A 127 26.43 -7.54 1.32
CA GLY A 127 25.34 -8.51 1.39
C GLY A 127 24.83 -8.96 0.02
N PHE A 128 23.57 -9.34 -0.04
CA PHE A 128 22.96 -9.81 -1.28
C PHE A 128 22.87 -8.71 -2.35
N ASN A 129 23.19 -9.05 -3.59
CA ASN A 129 22.81 -8.23 -4.72
C ASN A 129 21.29 -8.32 -4.99
N ALA A 130 20.76 -7.52 -5.92
CA ALA A 130 19.34 -7.46 -6.23
C ALA A 130 18.72 -8.83 -6.54
N ARG A 131 19.41 -9.66 -7.35
CA ARG A 131 18.93 -10.99 -7.72
C ARG A 131 18.89 -11.94 -6.52
N GLN A 132 19.92 -11.92 -5.70
CA GLN A 132 20.00 -12.74 -4.49
C GLN A 132 18.95 -12.32 -3.46
N MET A 133 18.75 -11.01 -3.25
CA MET A 133 17.71 -10.49 -2.37
C MET A 133 16.31 -10.91 -2.85
N ASN A 134 16.02 -10.78 -4.14
CA ASN A 134 14.75 -11.22 -4.71
C ASN A 134 14.57 -12.74 -4.54
N ALA A 135 15.60 -13.54 -4.78
CA ALA A 135 15.54 -14.99 -4.58
C ALA A 135 15.26 -15.34 -3.10
N TRP A 136 15.94 -14.67 -2.17
CA TRP A 136 15.72 -14.86 -0.73
C TRP A 136 14.29 -14.48 -0.30
N MET A 137 13.78 -13.35 -0.78
CA MET A 137 12.45 -12.87 -0.44
C MET A 137 11.32 -13.69 -1.08
N MET A 138 11.49 -14.13 -2.34
CA MET A 138 10.42 -14.77 -3.12
C MET A 138 10.43 -16.30 -3.02
N HIS A 139 11.61 -16.91 -2.90
CA HIS A 139 11.82 -18.37 -2.95
C HIS A 139 12.51 -18.94 -1.71
N GLY A 140 13.13 -18.07 -0.90
CA GLY A 140 13.75 -18.45 0.37
C GLY A 140 12.89 -18.12 1.58
N ASN A 141 13.53 -18.00 2.74
CA ASN A 141 12.86 -17.69 4.00
C ASN A 141 12.69 -16.17 4.27
N GLY A 142 13.13 -15.30 3.36
CA GLY A 142 13.19 -13.86 3.59
C GLY A 142 11.86 -13.26 3.99
N ARG A 143 10.80 -13.51 3.22
CA ARG A 143 9.47 -13.00 3.51
C ARG A 143 8.93 -13.49 4.86
N LYS A 144 9.18 -14.77 5.19
CA LYS A 144 8.74 -15.34 6.46
C LYS A 144 9.45 -14.65 7.63
N LEU A 145 10.79 -14.60 7.62
CA LEU A 145 11.59 -14.00 8.69
C LEU A 145 11.29 -12.50 8.85
N MET A 146 11.19 -11.77 7.74
CA MET A 146 10.85 -10.36 7.79
C MET A 146 9.45 -10.13 8.37
N ASN A 147 8.46 -10.96 8.03
CA ASN A 147 7.12 -10.81 8.59
C ASN A 147 7.03 -11.24 10.07
N GLU A 148 7.79 -12.23 10.50
CA GLU A 148 7.97 -12.51 11.94
C GLU A 148 8.54 -11.29 12.67
N PHE A 149 9.52 -10.61 12.09
CA PHE A 149 10.08 -9.39 12.65
C PHE A 149 9.06 -8.22 12.65
N TYR A 150 8.40 -7.97 11.51
CA TYR A 150 7.42 -6.87 11.38
C TYR A 150 6.16 -7.06 12.25
N SER A 151 5.83 -8.28 12.65
CA SER A 151 4.72 -8.53 13.56
C SER A 151 4.87 -7.79 14.91
N ASN A 152 6.11 -7.55 15.37
CA ASN A 152 6.40 -6.75 16.56
C ASN A 152 6.04 -5.25 16.37
N TYR A 153 5.81 -4.84 15.14
CA TYR A 153 5.46 -3.47 14.74
C TYR A 153 4.03 -3.36 14.20
N ASN A 154 3.17 -4.35 14.49
CA ASN A 154 1.80 -4.41 14.01
C ASN A 154 1.71 -4.20 12.48
N ALA A 155 2.62 -4.79 11.73
CA ALA A 155 2.73 -4.62 10.29
C ALA A 155 3.05 -5.94 9.58
N VAL A 156 2.69 -6.03 8.31
CA VAL A 156 3.14 -7.06 7.38
C VAL A 156 3.94 -6.41 6.26
N SER A 157 4.97 -7.10 5.79
CA SER A 157 5.90 -6.58 4.79
C SER A 157 5.84 -7.39 3.49
N PHE A 158 5.88 -6.68 2.38
CA PHE A 158 6.00 -7.25 1.05
C PHE A 158 7.14 -6.55 0.30
N ALA A 159 7.90 -7.32 -0.49
CA ALA A 159 8.91 -6.75 -1.37
C ALA A 159 8.21 -5.94 -2.47
N GLY A 160 8.45 -4.63 -2.49
CA GLY A 160 7.84 -3.69 -3.45
C GLY A 160 8.73 -3.35 -4.65
N GLY A 161 9.98 -3.79 -4.64
CA GLY A 161 10.95 -3.53 -5.71
C GLY A 161 12.39 -3.59 -5.22
N ASN A 162 13.32 -3.36 -6.15
CA ASN A 162 14.74 -3.31 -5.86
C ASN A 162 15.41 -2.30 -6.80
N THR A 163 16.22 -1.40 -6.28
CA THR A 163 16.92 -0.37 -7.06
C THR A 163 18.17 -0.87 -7.77
N GLY A 164 18.55 -2.10 -7.52
CA GLY A 164 19.81 -2.66 -8.04
C GLY A 164 21.04 -2.04 -7.40
N THR A 165 22.16 -2.11 -8.11
CA THR A 165 23.44 -1.53 -7.68
C THR A 165 23.35 -0.01 -7.74
N GLN A 166 23.72 0.65 -6.66
CA GLN A 166 23.83 2.11 -6.58
C GLN A 166 25.28 2.56 -6.70
N MET A 167 25.48 3.77 -7.23
CA MET A 167 26.79 4.43 -7.19
C MET A 167 27.15 4.82 -5.76
N GLY A 168 28.46 4.92 -5.48
CA GLY A 168 28.96 5.30 -4.16
C GLY A 168 28.56 6.69 -3.70
N GLY A 169 28.22 7.59 -4.61
CA GLY A 169 27.70 8.92 -4.30
C GLY A 169 28.09 9.99 -5.33
N TRP A 170 27.53 11.18 -5.12
CA TRP A 170 27.85 12.40 -5.84
C TRP A 170 28.64 13.32 -4.89
N TYR A 171 29.79 13.79 -5.34
CA TYR A 171 30.71 14.57 -4.51
C TYR A 171 31.06 15.89 -5.18
N ARG A 172 31.26 16.94 -4.38
CA ARG A 172 31.73 18.24 -4.88
C ARG A 172 33.21 18.27 -5.16
N LYS A 173 33.94 17.26 -4.72
CA LYS A 173 35.38 17.07 -4.96
C LYS A 173 35.62 15.63 -5.35
N GLU A 174 36.72 15.38 -6.06
CA GLU A 174 37.16 14.04 -6.39
C GLU A 174 37.56 13.27 -5.11
N ILE A 175 37.12 12.03 -5.01
CA ILE A 175 37.47 11.09 -3.93
C ILE A 175 38.39 10.04 -4.52
N LYS A 176 39.68 10.07 -4.14
CA LYS A 176 40.72 9.15 -4.65
C LYS A 176 41.11 8.10 -3.63
N THR A 177 41.04 8.42 -2.36
CA THR A 177 41.55 7.57 -1.28
C THR A 177 40.54 7.53 -0.12
N PRO A 178 40.57 6.52 0.75
CA PRO A 178 39.78 6.50 1.96
C PRO A 178 39.99 7.73 2.87
N ALA A 179 41.18 8.35 2.85
CA ALA A 179 41.47 9.52 3.64
C ALA A 179 40.62 10.74 3.22
N ASP A 180 40.14 10.80 1.98
CA ASP A 180 39.31 11.89 1.47
C ASP A 180 37.90 11.93 2.09
N PHE A 181 37.50 10.86 2.74
CA PHE A 181 36.23 10.81 3.49
C PHE A 181 36.32 11.49 4.86
N LYS A 182 37.53 11.77 5.38
CA LYS A 182 37.68 12.35 6.71
C LYS A 182 37.01 13.73 6.79
N GLY A 183 36.02 13.84 7.68
CA GLY A 183 35.22 15.06 7.89
C GLY A 183 34.20 15.35 6.77
N LEU A 184 34.09 14.50 5.75
CA LEU A 184 33.16 14.68 4.66
C LEU A 184 31.71 14.47 5.14
N LYS A 185 30.90 15.51 5.08
CA LYS A 185 29.46 15.40 5.29
C LYS A 185 28.84 14.78 4.04
N MET A 186 28.17 13.65 4.20
CA MET A 186 27.54 12.97 3.08
C MET A 186 26.16 12.44 3.48
N ARG A 187 25.22 12.58 2.57
CA ARG A 187 23.90 12.03 2.75
C ARG A 187 23.95 10.51 2.60
N LEU A 188 23.45 9.83 3.62
CA LEU A 188 23.19 8.40 3.61
C LEU A 188 21.80 8.18 4.20
N GLY A 189 21.11 7.14 3.76
CA GLY A 189 19.77 6.82 4.29
C GLY A 189 19.80 6.26 5.71
N GLY A 190 20.95 6.21 6.37
CA GLY A 190 21.14 5.61 7.70
C GLY A 190 21.60 4.15 7.62
N GLY A 191 21.50 3.45 8.75
CA GLY A 191 21.79 2.03 8.85
C GLY A 191 23.27 1.70 8.81
N LEU A 192 23.59 0.44 8.49
CA LEU A 192 24.96 -0.10 8.48
C LEU A 192 25.91 0.65 7.54
N VAL A 193 25.41 1.16 6.42
CA VAL A 193 26.24 1.96 5.49
C VAL A 193 26.73 3.23 6.17
N GLY A 194 25.88 3.88 6.94
CA GLY A 194 26.25 5.06 7.73
C GLY A 194 27.36 4.75 8.73
N GLU A 195 27.26 3.64 9.45
CA GLU A 195 28.30 3.22 10.41
C GLU A 195 29.64 2.91 9.72
N VAL A 196 29.62 2.22 8.57
CA VAL A 196 30.84 1.94 7.79
C VAL A 196 31.52 3.26 7.38
N MET A 197 30.75 4.19 6.82
CA MET A 197 31.29 5.49 6.39
C MET A 197 31.80 6.34 7.57
N GLN A 198 31.13 6.26 8.72
CA GLN A 198 31.62 6.90 9.94
C GLN A 198 32.96 6.35 10.40
N LYS A 199 33.15 5.02 10.34
CA LYS A 199 34.45 4.40 10.66
C LYS A 199 35.55 4.80 9.67
N MET A 200 35.19 5.17 8.44
CA MET A 200 36.12 5.76 7.46
C MET A 200 36.38 7.26 7.70
N GLY A 201 35.78 7.85 8.72
CA GLY A 201 35.94 9.25 9.09
C GLY A 201 34.97 10.23 8.45
N ALA A 202 33.99 9.75 7.67
CA ALA A 202 32.91 10.59 7.15
C ALA A 202 31.93 11.01 8.26
N VAL A 203 31.10 12.01 7.97
CA VAL A 203 30.02 12.49 8.83
C VAL A 203 28.69 12.21 8.13
N PRO A 204 28.10 11.03 8.34
CA PRO A 204 26.83 10.65 7.74
C PRO A 204 25.70 11.59 8.15
N GLN A 205 24.84 11.95 7.19
CA GLN A 205 23.64 12.74 7.41
C GLN A 205 22.42 11.89 6.97
N SER A 206 21.54 11.58 7.92
CA SER A 206 20.29 10.87 7.60
C SER A 206 19.24 11.88 7.13
N ILE A 207 19.12 12.01 5.82
CA ILE A 207 18.21 12.93 5.15
C ILE A 207 17.35 12.14 4.17
N PRO A 208 16.04 12.37 4.08
CA PRO A 208 15.18 11.75 3.07
C PRO A 208 15.70 12.02 1.66
N GLY A 209 15.52 11.04 0.76
CA GLY A 209 16.05 11.14 -0.61
C GLY A 209 15.47 12.28 -1.44
N GLY A 210 14.32 12.84 -1.04
CA GLY A 210 13.70 14.00 -1.70
C GLY A 210 14.21 15.37 -1.22
N GLU A 211 15.08 15.38 -0.21
CA GLU A 211 15.60 16.62 0.42
C GLU A 211 17.10 16.83 0.15
N VAL A 212 17.64 16.10 -0.83
CA VAL A 212 19.08 16.12 -1.19
C VAL A 212 19.35 16.99 -2.41
#